data_c41dcccdf8f2eeeadb7de42e9c3f36ec
#
_entry.id   c41dcccdf8f2eeeadb7de42e9c3f36ec
#
_cell.length_a   1.000
_cell.length_b   1.000
_cell.length_c   1.000
_cell.angle_alpha   90.00
_cell.angle_beta   90.00
_cell.angle_gamma   90.00
#
_symmetry.space_group_name_H-M   'P 1'
#
loop_
_entity.id
_entity.type
_entity.pdbx_description
1 polymer ?
#
loop_
_entity_poly.entity_id
_entity_poly.type
_entity_poly.pdbx_seq_one_letter_code
_entity_poly.pdbx_strand_id
1 'polypeptide(L)'
;MNLDINGLRVLVTAGANGIGLAIARAFTAEGAKVHVCDVDTAALSALKTSDPSLTRTICDVSNRIVVTTLFAEATEVLGGLDVLVNNAGVAGPTSKVEEMNPEDWDLCLDICLTGQFNCTRLAVPLLRQSKNASIVNISSAAGRLGFAMRAPYAAAKWGVIGFTKSLSIELGPDNIRVNAILPGLVAGDRQRRVLESKAQQRGISFAEMETTAFSYTSIKDYVTPQQIADQIVFMCSPKGRTISGQAISVCGDTQMLG
;
A
#
# COMPACT_ATOMS: atom_id res chain seq x y z
N MET A 1 2.37 17.00 17.04
CA MET A 1 3.30 16.02 17.69
C MET A 1 4.57 16.04 16.86
N ASN A 2 5.73 16.26 17.46
CA ASN A 2 6.98 16.09 16.70
C ASN A 2 7.26 14.58 16.53
N LEU A 3 7.39 14.12 15.28
CA LEU A 3 7.62 12.72 14.94
C LEU A 3 9.09 12.36 14.78
N ASP A 4 9.99 13.34 14.78
CA ASP A 4 11.44 13.17 14.67
C ASP A 4 11.87 12.32 13.44
N ILE A 5 11.25 12.57 12.29
CA ILE A 5 11.50 11.84 11.03
C ILE A 5 12.17 12.70 9.93
N ASN A 6 12.59 13.90 10.29
CA ASN A 6 13.32 14.77 9.36
C ASN A 6 14.55 14.03 8.82
N GLY A 7 14.71 14.05 7.50
CA GLY A 7 15.82 13.40 6.79
C GLY A 7 15.70 11.88 6.62
N LEU A 8 14.63 11.23 7.10
CA LEU A 8 14.37 9.82 6.78
C LEU A 8 14.29 9.59 5.27
N ARG A 9 14.85 8.49 4.81
CA ARG A 9 14.91 8.06 3.41
C ARG A 9 13.81 7.05 3.14
N VAL A 10 12.82 7.43 2.36
CA VAL A 10 11.58 6.69 2.19
C VAL A 10 11.37 6.30 0.73
N LEU A 11 11.07 5.04 0.47
CA LEU A 11 10.62 4.54 -0.83
C LEU A 11 9.14 4.15 -0.74
N VAL A 12 8.30 4.71 -1.62
CA VAL A 12 6.86 4.40 -1.72
C VAL A 12 6.54 3.85 -3.10
N THR A 13 6.04 2.63 -3.18
CA THR A 13 5.61 2.03 -4.45
C THR A 13 4.18 2.46 -4.82
N ALA A 14 3.88 2.61 -6.12
CA ALA A 14 2.64 3.20 -6.65
C ALA A 14 2.36 4.57 -5.98
N GLY A 15 3.39 5.42 -5.94
CA GLY A 15 3.40 6.67 -5.19
C GLY A 15 2.95 7.90 -5.99
N ALA A 16 2.53 7.74 -7.25
CA ALA A 16 2.16 8.88 -8.09
C ALA A 16 0.71 9.35 -7.89
N ASN A 17 -0.14 8.51 -7.28
CA ASN A 17 -1.56 8.79 -7.11
C ASN A 17 -2.12 8.26 -5.78
N GLY A 18 -3.33 8.70 -5.41
CA GLY A 18 -4.16 8.13 -4.36
C GLY A 18 -3.47 8.01 -3.00
N ILE A 19 -3.54 6.80 -2.41
CA ILE A 19 -2.95 6.51 -1.09
C ILE A 19 -1.43 6.70 -1.11
N GLY A 20 -0.74 6.20 -2.16
CA GLY A 20 0.70 6.29 -2.27
C GLY A 20 1.20 7.73 -2.30
N LEU A 21 0.53 8.60 -3.06
CA LEU A 21 0.87 10.02 -3.12
C LEU A 21 0.59 10.74 -1.79
N ALA A 22 -0.52 10.42 -1.12
CA ALA A 22 -0.80 10.97 0.20
C ALA A 22 0.28 10.58 1.22
N ILE A 23 0.74 9.32 1.19
CA ILE A 23 1.85 8.84 2.02
C ILE A 23 3.14 9.60 1.70
N ALA A 24 3.49 9.73 0.41
CA ALA A 24 4.70 10.44 0.00
C ALA A 24 4.69 11.90 0.47
N ARG A 25 3.56 12.59 0.30
CA ARG A 25 3.39 13.97 0.76
C ARG A 25 3.45 14.11 2.28
N ALA A 26 2.85 13.18 3.02
CA ALA A 26 2.87 13.19 4.47
C ALA A 26 4.30 13.04 5.02
N PHE A 27 5.11 12.13 4.47
CA PHE A 27 6.51 12.01 4.82
C PHE A 27 7.33 13.26 4.44
N THR A 28 7.09 13.83 3.26
CA THR A 28 7.78 15.05 2.81
C THR A 28 7.45 16.25 3.69
N ALA A 29 6.18 16.38 4.12
CA ALA A 29 5.74 17.45 5.03
C ALA A 29 6.45 17.42 6.39
N GLU A 30 6.85 16.23 6.84
CA GLU A 30 7.63 16.01 8.06
C GLU A 30 9.17 16.06 7.82
N GLY A 31 9.60 16.48 6.61
CA GLY A 31 11.01 16.67 6.27
C GLY A 31 11.77 15.41 5.81
N ALA A 32 11.09 14.31 5.53
CA ALA A 32 11.72 13.13 4.97
C ALA A 32 12.11 13.32 3.48
N LYS A 33 13.11 12.58 3.02
CA LYS A 33 13.49 12.47 1.61
C LYS A 33 12.71 11.29 1.02
N VAL A 34 11.89 11.54 0.00
CA VAL A 34 10.99 10.53 -0.54
C VAL A 34 11.29 10.25 -2.01
N HIS A 35 11.44 8.97 -2.33
CA HIS A 35 11.43 8.45 -3.68
C HIS A 35 10.16 7.66 -3.93
N VAL A 36 9.50 7.89 -5.06
CA VAL A 36 8.30 7.15 -5.45
C VAL A 36 8.54 6.37 -6.72
N CYS A 37 7.86 5.25 -6.89
CA CYS A 37 7.76 4.61 -8.20
C CYS A 37 6.30 4.35 -8.57
N ASP A 38 6.03 4.31 -9.87
CA ASP A 38 4.71 4.00 -10.42
C ASP A 38 4.86 3.46 -11.85
N VAL A 39 3.84 2.79 -12.35
CA VAL A 39 3.72 2.42 -13.77
C VAL A 39 3.10 3.55 -14.61
N ASP A 40 2.38 4.47 -13.97
CA ASP A 40 1.71 5.61 -14.62
C ASP A 40 2.73 6.73 -14.90
N THR A 41 3.26 6.72 -16.12
CA THR A 41 4.25 7.70 -16.58
C THR A 41 3.71 9.13 -16.64
N ALA A 42 2.41 9.29 -16.92
CA ALA A 42 1.78 10.60 -16.98
C ALA A 42 1.65 11.19 -15.56
N ALA A 43 1.20 10.39 -14.60
CA ALA A 43 1.14 10.80 -13.20
C ALA A 43 2.53 11.13 -12.63
N LEU A 44 3.55 10.29 -12.88
CA LEU A 44 4.92 10.57 -12.49
C LEU A 44 5.46 11.86 -13.12
N SER A 45 5.08 12.14 -14.37
CA SER A 45 5.48 13.40 -15.03
C SER A 45 4.83 14.62 -14.38
N ALA A 46 3.56 14.52 -14.01
CA ALA A 46 2.83 15.60 -13.33
C ALA A 46 3.46 15.97 -11.98
N LEU A 47 4.03 15.01 -11.24
CA LEU A 47 4.73 15.26 -9.99
C LEU A 47 5.95 16.19 -10.12
N LYS A 48 6.52 16.32 -11.34
CA LYS A 48 7.63 17.28 -11.57
C LYS A 48 7.24 18.71 -11.21
N THR A 49 5.98 19.03 -11.40
CA THR A 49 5.43 20.36 -11.14
C THR A 49 4.70 20.46 -9.80
N SER A 50 3.85 19.44 -9.50
CA SER A 50 3.03 19.47 -8.29
C SER A 50 3.80 19.17 -7.00
N ASP A 51 4.81 18.29 -7.09
CA ASP A 51 5.56 17.78 -5.93
C ASP A 51 7.06 17.66 -6.29
N PRO A 52 7.76 18.77 -6.59
CA PRO A 52 9.12 18.74 -7.15
C PRO A 52 10.18 18.14 -6.21
N SER A 53 9.91 18.08 -4.92
CA SER A 53 10.78 17.42 -3.94
C SER A 53 10.74 15.90 -3.99
N LEU A 54 9.69 15.30 -4.59
CA LEU A 54 9.62 13.86 -4.78
C LEU A 54 10.52 13.43 -5.94
N THR A 55 11.49 12.57 -5.66
CA THR A 55 12.21 11.86 -6.71
C THR A 55 11.42 10.64 -7.18
N ARG A 56 11.65 10.16 -8.42
CA ARG A 56 10.73 9.18 -9.01
C ARG A 56 11.37 8.30 -10.07
N THR A 57 10.90 7.05 -10.16
CA THR A 57 11.27 6.05 -11.18
C THR A 57 10.02 5.36 -11.74
N ILE A 58 10.02 5.05 -13.03
CA ILE A 58 8.98 4.20 -13.64
C ILE A 58 9.29 2.75 -13.25
N CYS A 59 8.36 2.07 -12.58
CA CYS A 59 8.57 0.69 -12.17
C CYS A 59 7.26 -0.10 -12.06
N ASP A 60 7.24 -1.25 -12.71
CA ASP A 60 6.30 -2.32 -12.42
C ASP A 60 6.91 -3.23 -11.35
N VAL A 61 6.30 -3.30 -10.18
CA VAL A 61 6.79 -4.09 -9.05
C VAL A 61 6.73 -5.60 -9.27
N SER A 62 5.93 -6.07 -10.23
CA SER A 62 5.90 -7.49 -10.64
C SER A 62 7.15 -7.90 -11.42
N ASN A 63 7.82 -6.94 -12.07
CA ASN A 63 9.01 -7.18 -12.85
C ASN A 63 10.29 -7.04 -12.02
N ARG A 64 10.93 -8.17 -11.69
CA ARG A 64 12.12 -8.24 -10.83
C ARG A 64 13.32 -7.45 -11.36
N ILE A 65 13.48 -7.38 -12.69
CA ILE A 65 14.60 -6.64 -13.32
C ILE A 65 14.39 -5.15 -13.10
N VAL A 66 13.17 -4.66 -13.39
CA VAL A 66 12.83 -3.24 -13.21
C VAL A 66 12.90 -2.83 -11.73
N VAL A 67 12.49 -3.72 -10.82
CA VAL A 67 12.63 -3.47 -9.37
C VAL A 67 14.11 -3.35 -8.97
N THR A 68 15.02 -4.12 -9.58
CA THR A 68 16.46 -3.94 -9.32
C THR A 68 16.96 -2.56 -9.75
N THR A 69 16.53 -2.07 -10.90
CA THR A 69 16.83 -0.71 -11.38
C THR A 69 16.26 0.35 -10.44
N LEU A 70 15.00 0.20 -10.00
CA LEU A 70 14.38 1.08 -9.01
C LEU A 70 15.24 1.24 -7.75
N PHE A 71 15.71 0.12 -7.19
CA PHE A 71 16.50 0.17 -5.96
C PHE A 71 17.89 0.80 -6.16
N ALA A 72 18.51 0.62 -7.32
CA ALA A 72 19.75 1.30 -7.67
C ALA A 72 19.56 2.83 -7.73
N GLU A 73 18.57 3.30 -8.50
CA GLU A 73 18.26 4.73 -8.65
C GLU A 73 17.81 5.36 -7.32
N ALA A 74 16.92 4.71 -6.57
CA ALA A 74 16.45 5.21 -5.28
C ALA A 74 17.59 5.32 -4.27
N THR A 75 18.50 4.33 -4.23
CA THR A 75 19.65 4.35 -3.32
C THR A 75 20.64 5.46 -3.68
N GLU A 76 20.90 5.69 -4.97
CA GLU A 76 21.77 6.77 -5.44
C GLU A 76 21.23 8.14 -4.99
N VAL A 77 19.93 8.38 -5.20
CA VAL A 77 19.30 9.68 -4.89
C VAL A 77 19.10 9.90 -3.39
N LEU A 78 18.68 8.87 -2.65
CA LEU A 78 18.39 8.98 -1.21
C LEU A 78 19.65 8.84 -0.33
N GLY A 79 20.68 8.16 -0.83
CA GLY A 79 21.88 7.81 -0.04
C GLY A 79 21.64 6.65 0.93
N GLY A 80 20.65 5.80 0.70
CA GLY A 80 20.27 4.64 1.50
C GLY A 80 18.76 4.54 1.71
N LEU A 81 18.31 3.70 2.65
CA LEU A 81 16.88 3.48 2.90
C LEU A 81 16.59 3.30 4.39
N ASP A 82 15.57 3.99 4.89
CA ASP A 82 15.06 3.86 6.27
C ASP A 82 13.64 3.29 6.29
N VAL A 83 12.83 3.59 5.27
CA VAL A 83 11.42 3.14 5.21
C VAL A 83 11.10 2.65 3.81
N LEU A 84 10.52 1.44 3.73
CA LEU A 84 9.86 0.92 2.55
C LEU A 84 8.35 0.89 2.77
N VAL A 85 7.57 1.53 1.88
CA VAL A 85 6.11 1.40 1.85
C VAL A 85 5.70 0.64 0.59
N ASN A 86 5.32 -0.61 0.77
CA ASN A 86 4.78 -1.48 -0.27
C ASN A 86 3.29 -1.15 -0.48
N ASN A 87 3.00 -0.13 -1.29
CA ASN A 87 1.64 0.34 -1.55
C ASN A 87 1.09 -0.14 -2.90
N ALA A 88 1.93 -0.58 -3.82
CA ALA A 88 1.49 -1.05 -5.13
C ALA A 88 0.43 -2.16 -5.02
N GLY A 89 -0.61 -2.06 -5.85
CA GLY A 89 -1.66 -3.04 -5.87
C GLY A 89 -2.77 -2.68 -6.84
N VAL A 90 -3.41 -3.69 -7.39
CA VAL A 90 -4.57 -3.59 -8.30
C VAL A 90 -5.85 -4.03 -7.60
N ALA A 91 -6.99 -3.64 -8.15
CA ALA A 91 -8.26 -4.10 -7.64
C ALA A 91 -8.48 -5.60 -7.90
N GLY A 92 -7.90 -6.13 -8.96
CA GLY A 92 -8.21 -7.46 -9.48
C GLY A 92 -9.59 -7.53 -10.14
N PRO A 93 -9.95 -8.67 -10.73
CA PRO A 93 -11.23 -8.88 -11.36
C PRO A 93 -12.37 -8.94 -10.34
N THR A 94 -13.60 -8.68 -10.80
CA THR A 94 -14.83 -9.00 -10.07
C THR A 94 -15.56 -10.08 -10.88
N SER A 95 -15.39 -11.34 -10.49
CA SER A 95 -15.89 -12.51 -11.21
C SER A 95 -16.11 -13.68 -10.25
N LYS A 96 -17.00 -14.59 -10.59
CA LYS A 96 -17.10 -15.90 -9.92
C LYS A 96 -15.84 -16.71 -10.21
N VAL A 97 -15.48 -17.62 -9.32
CA VAL A 97 -14.23 -18.36 -9.43
C VAL A 97 -14.15 -19.20 -10.70
N GLU A 98 -15.27 -19.82 -11.12
CA GLU A 98 -15.38 -20.65 -12.32
C GLU A 98 -15.36 -19.85 -13.64
N GLU A 99 -15.64 -18.56 -13.56
CA GLU A 99 -15.69 -17.63 -14.71
C GLU A 99 -14.42 -16.75 -14.79
N MET A 100 -13.51 -16.89 -13.83
CA MET A 100 -12.33 -16.04 -13.71
C MET A 100 -11.27 -16.43 -14.72
N ASN A 101 -10.71 -15.43 -15.42
CA ASN A 101 -9.57 -15.65 -16.29
C ASN A 101 -8.31 -15.94 -15.43
N PRO A 102 -7.59 -17.05 -15.66
CA PRO A 102 -6.36 -17.35 -14.92
C PRO A 102 -5.30 -16.26 -14.95
N GLU A 103 -5.14 -15.54 -16.07
CA GLU A 103 -4.17 -14.46 -16.21
C GLU A 103 -4.52 -13.26 -15.29
N ASP A 104 -5.81 -13.00 -15.07
CA ASP A 104 -6.26 -11.96 -14.12
C ASP A 104 -5.98 -12.35 -12.66
N TRP A 105 -6.07 -13.65 -12.35
CA TRP A 105 -5.66 -14.19 -11.06
C TRP A 105 -4.16 -13.97 -10.84
N ASP A 106 -3.33 -14.41 -11.79
CA ASP A 106 -1.87 -14.32 -11.71
C ASP A 106 -1.43 -12.86 -11.59
N LEU A 107 -1.94 -11.96 -12.44
CA LEU A 107 -1.65 -10.54 -12.39
C LEU A 107 -1.97 -9.91 -11.04
N CYS A 108 -3.10 -10.29 -10.44
CA CYS A 108 -3.50 -9.77 -9.13
C CYS A 108 -2.53 -10.21 -8.03
N LEU A 109 -2.10 -11.47 -8.01
CA LEU A 109 -1.12 -11.99 -7.07
C LEU A 109 0.27 -11.38 -7.31
N ASP A 110 0.68 -11.28 -8.56
CA ASP A 110 1.99 -10.76 -8.93
C ASP A 110 2.18 -9.31 -8.49
N ILE A 111 1.17 -8.47 -8.66
CA ILE A 111 1.28 -7.07 -8.22
C ILE A 111 1.06 -6.94 -6.71
N CYS A 112 -0.01 -7.56 -6.17
CA CYS A 112 -0.45 -7.30 -4.80
C CYS A 112 0.37 -8.03 -3.72
N LEU A 113 1.03 -9.14 -4.06
CA LEU A 113 1.80 -9.96 -3.12
C LEU A 113 3.25 -10.14 -3.58
N THR A 114 3.48 -10.71 -4.76
CA THR A 114 4.83 -10.96 -5.29
C THR A 114 5.63 -9.66 -5.44
N GLY A 115 4.99 -8.57 -5.85
CA GLY A 115 5.61 -7.24 -5.96
C GLY A 115 6.12 -6.73 -4.61
N GLN A 116 5.38 -6.95 -3.52
CA GLN A 116 5.85 -6.59 -2.17
C GLN A 116 7.08 -7.41 -1.76
N PHE A 117 7.11 -8.71 -2.07
CA PHE A 117 8.29 -9.55 -1.88
C PHE A 117 9.48 -9.05 -2.72
N ASN A 118 9.28 -8.74 -4.00
CA ASN A 118 10.34 -8.26 -4.90
C ASN A 118 11.01 -7.00 -4.34
N CYS A 119 10.24 -6.03 -3.84
CA CYS A 119 10.76 -4.81 -3.24
C CYS A 119 11.43 -5.09 -1.88
N THR A 120 10.78 -5.86 -1.01
CA THR A 120 11.28 -6.15 0.34
C THR A 120 12.65 -6.85 0.30
N ARG A 121 12.82 -7.81 -0.60
CA ARG A 121 14.07 -8.56 -0.76
C ARG A 121 15.28 -7.65 -1.02
N LEU A 122 15.10 -6.57 -1.77
CA LEU A 122 16.17 -5.60 -2.08
C LEU A 122 16.27 -4.49 -1.01
N ALA A 123 15.19 -4.20 -0.30
CA ALA A 123 15.18 -3.20 0.77
C ALA A 123 15.93 -3.68 2.03
N VAL A 124 15.80 -4.95 2.41
CA VAL A 124 16.32 -5.48 3.68
C VAL A 124 17.82 -5.21 3.89
N PRO A 125 18.72 -5.45 2.91
CA PRO A 125 20.14 -5.12 3.08
C PRO A 125 20.42 -3.64 3.36
N LEU A 126 19.61 -2.73 2.79
CA LEU A 126 19.71 -1.29 3.00
C LEU A 126 19.14 -0.89 4.36
N LEU A 127 18.00 -1.46 4.74
CA LEU A 127 17.33 -1.21 6.02
C LEU A 127 18.17 -1.64 7.22
N ARG A 128 18.99 -2.69 7.10
CA ARG A 128 19.94 -3.10 8.14
C ARG A 128 20.95 -2.02 8.50
N GLN A 129 21.21 -1.06 7.62
CA GLN A 129 22.10 0.06 7.85
C GLN A 129 21.40 1.28 8.47
N SER A 130 20.07 1.21 8.63
CA SER A 130 19.26 2.29 9.19
C SER A 130 19.19 2.22 10.72
N LYS A 131 19.13 3.40 11.35
CA LYS A 131 18.87 3.51 12.79
C LYS A 131 17.38 3.51 13.15
N ASN A 132 16.50 3.63 12.13
CA ASN A 132 15.03 3.64 12.32
C ASN A 132 14.33 2.91 11.17
N ALA A 133 14.68 1.63 10.98
CA ALA A 133 14.19 0.83 9.87
C ALA A 133 12.71 0.42 10.02
N SER A 134 11.94 0.58 8.96
CA SER A 134 10.53 0.15 8.94
C SER A 134 10.08 -0.30 7.54
N ILE A 135 9.27 -1.34 7.50
CA ILE A 135 8.53 -1.78 6.31
C ILE A 135 7.04 -1.68 6.62
N VAL A 136 6.29 -1.04 5.73
CA VAL A 136 4.82 -0.99 5.80
C VAL A 136 4.25 -1.62 4.53
N ASN A 137 3.45 -2.65 4.72
CA ASN A 137 2.79 -3.39 3.65
C ASN A 137 1.31 -2.98 3.59
N ILE A 138 0.84 -2.51 2.44
CA ILE A 138 -0.58 -2.18 2.29
C ILE A 138 -1.36 -3.44 1.94
N SER A 139 -2.11 -3.94 2.94
CA SER A 139 -3.11 -4.98 2.78
C SER A 139 -4.47 -4.35 2.44
N SER A 140 -5.54 -4.79 3.09
CA SER A 140 -6.93 -4.32 2.93
C SER A 140 -7.79 -4.92 4.05
N ALA A 141 -9.00 -4.40 4.27
CA ALA A 141 -10.04 -5.12 5.01
C ALA A 141 -10.26 -6.54 4.43
N ALA A 142 -10.10 -6.72 3.11
CA ALA A 142 -10.11 -8.02 2.44
C ALA A 142 -8.96 -8.97 2.85
N GLY A 143 -7.98 -8.51 3.60
CA GLY A 143 -6.95 -9.35 4.22
C GLY A 143 -7.39 -9.99 5.54
N ARG A 144 -8.59 -9.67 6.05
CA ARG A 144 -9.18 -10.26 7.26
C ARG A 144 -10.59 -10.78 7.04
N LEU A 145 -11.23 -10.38 5.95
CA LEU A 145 -12.61 -10.71 5.64
C LEU A 145 -12.68 -11.45 4.29
N GLY A 146 -13.63 -12.36 4.14
CA GLY A 146 -13.95 -12.91 2.83
C GLY A 146 -14.51 -11.82 1.93
N PHE A 147 -14.22 -11.91 0.63
CA PHE A 147 -14.68 -10.93 -0.35
C PHE A 147 -15.23 -11.66 -1.58
N ALA A 148 -16.53 -11.85 -1.63
CA ALA A 148 -17.17 -12.56 -2.73
C ALA A 148 -16.83 -11.94 -4.07
N MET A 149 -16.65 -12.78 -5.10
CA MET A 149 -16.26 -12.40 -6.47
C MET A 149 -14.90 -11.71 -6.61
N ARG A 150 -14.09 -11.68 -5.54
CA ARG A 150 -12.79 -11.01 -5.48
C ARG A 150 -11.70 -11.94 -4.91
N ALA A 151 -11.79 -13.23 -5.22
CA ALA A 151 -10.93 -14.26 -4.64
C ALA A 151 -9.42 -13.98 -4.76
N PRO A 152 -8.84 -13.59 -5.93
CA PRO A 152 -7.41 -13.32 -6.03
C PRO A 152 -6.98 -12.13 -5.17
N TYR A 153 -7.81 -11.08 -5.12
CA TYR A 153 -7.51 -9.92 -4.30
C TYR A 153 -7.52 -10.28 -2.80
N ALA A 154 -8.54 -11.01 -2.33
CA ALA A 154 -8.59 -11.47 -0.96
C ALA A 154 -7.41 -12.39 -0.62
N ALA A 155 -7.11 -13.38 -1.48
CA ALA A 155 -5.97 -14.28 -1.30
C ALA A 155 -4.64 -13.51 -1.17
N ALA A 156 -4.38 -12.56 -2.08
CA ALA A 156 -3.19 -11.71 -2.03
C ALA A 156 -3.13 -10.91 -0.72
N LYS A 157 -4.24 -10.27 -0.32
CA LYS A 157 -4.26 -9.39 0.87
C LYS A 157 -4.19 -10.15 2.19
N TRP A 158 -4.69 -11.38 2.28
CA TRP A 158 -4.43 -12.30 3.37
C TRP A 158 -2.95 -12.73 3.37
N GLY A 159 -2.39 -13.06 2.19
CA GLY A 159 -0.98 -13.38 2.03
C GLY A 159 -0.06 -12.26 2.51
N VAL A 160 -0.40 -11.00 2.26
CA VAL A 160 0.35 -9.83 2.77
C VAL A 160 0.41 -9.82 4.30
N ILE A 161 -0.66 -10.19 5.00
CA ILE A 161 -0.64 -10.25 6.48
C ILE A 161 0.29 -11.37 6.96
N GLY A 162 0.21 -12.57 6.36
CA GLY A 162 1.11 -13.68 6.66
C GLY A 162 2.58 -13.30 6.41
N PHE A 163 2.86 -12.71 5.26
CA PHE A 163 4.18 -12.19 4.90
C PHE A 163 4.69 -11.16 5.92
N THR A 164 3.86 -10.19 6.30
CA THR A 164 4.19 -9.16 7.31
C THR A 164 4.58 -9.79 8.65
N LYS A 165 3.80 -10.75 9.14
CA LYS A 165 4.04 -11.41 10.42
C LYS A 165 5.33 -12.24 10.42
N SER A 166 5.58 -12.97 9.35
CA SER A 166 6.81 -13.74 9.17
C SER A 166 8.05 -12.84 9.16
N LEU A 167 8.00 -11.77 8.35
CA LEU A 167 9.11 -10.82 8.28
C LEU A 167 9.34 -10.08 9.60
N SER A 168 8.30 -9.77 10.37
CA SER A 168 8.49 -9.09 11.66
C SER A 168 9.28 -9.92 12.66
N ILE A 169 9.15 -11.25 12.61
CA ILE A 169 9.91 -12.18 13.44
C ILE A 169 11.34 -12.32 12.88
N GLU A 170 11.46 -12.51 11.57
CA GLU A 170 12.75 -12.71 10.90
C GLU A 170 13.68 -11.50 11.03
N LEU A 171 13.14 -10.29 10.84
CA LEU A 171 13.89 -9.04 10.79
C LEU A 171 13.94 -8.28 12.12
N GLY A 172 13.20 -8.74 13.12
CA GLY A 172 13.19 -8.15 14.47
C GLY A 172 14.58 -8.08 15.11
N PRO A 173 15.44 -9.13 15.04
CA PRO A 173 16.82 -9.08 15.52
C PRO A 173 17.67 -7.98 14.86
N ASP A 174 17.34 -7.57 13.64
CA ASP A 174 17.98 -6.47 12.92
C ASP A 174 17.36 -5.10 13.26
N ASN A 175 16.42 -5.02 14.21
CA ASN A 175 15.63 -3.83 14.56
C ASN A 175 14.83 -3.26 13.37
N ILE A 176 14.45 -4.09 12.40
CA ILE A 176 13.57 -3.69 11.29
C ILE A 176 12.13 -4.05 11.69
N ARG A 177 11.29 -3.04 11.82
CA ARG A 177 9.86 -3.20 12.12
C ARG A 177 9.08 -3.46 10.85
N VAL A 178 8.15 -4.42 10.88
CA VAL A 178 7.33 -4.77 9.72
C VAL A 178 5.86 -4.79 10.13
N ASN A 179 5.04 -3.96 9.50
CA ASN A 179 3.61 -3.85 9.80
C ASN A 179 2.77 -3.83 8.53
N ALA A 180 1.51 -4.19 8.65
CA ALA A 180 0.51 -4.04 7.59
C ALA A 180 -0.54 -3.00 7.96
N ILE A 181 -0.98 -2.22 6.98
CA ILE A 181 -2.17 -1.37 7.07
C ILE A 181 -3.29 -2.01 6.26
N LEU A 182 -4.49 -1.99 6.81
CA LEU A 182 -5.69 -2.56 6.21
C LEU A 182 -6.72 -1.46 5.95
N PRO A 183 -6.64 -0.78 4.79
CA PRO A 183 -7.65 0.19 4.40
C PRO A 183 -9.04 -0.45 4.21
N GLY A 184 -10.09 0.30 4.54
CA GLY A 184 -11.47 -0.02 4.20
C GLY A 184 -11.94 0.65 2.91
N LEU A 185 -13.11 1.31 2.96
CA LEU A 185 -13.64 2.12 1.88
C LEU A 185 -12.87 3.44 1.80
N VAL A 186 -11.91 3.54 0.90
CA VAL A 186 -11.06 4.73 0.77
C VAL A 186 -11.62 5.64 -0.30
N ALA A 187 -11.80 6.93 0.02
CA ALA A 187 -12.23 7.94 -0.93
C ALA A 187 -11.30 8.02 -2.15
N GLY A 188 -11.87 8.11 -3.35
CA GLY A 188 -11.14 8.29 -4.60
C GLY A 188 -11.65 7.43 -5.76
N ASP A 189 -11.10 7.67 -6.95
CA ASP A 189 -11.57 7.09 -8.21
C ASP A 189 -11.53 5.55 -8.24
N ARG A 190 -10.54 4.95 -7.59
CA ARG A 190 -10.43 3.48 -7.51
C ARG A 190 -11.63 2.87 -6.80
N GLN A 191 -12.01 3.42 -5.65
CA GLN A 191 -13.17 2.95 -4.89
C GLN A 191 -14.46 3.18 -5.65
N ARG A 192 -14.60 4.33 -6.28
CA ARG A 192 -15.73 4.65 -7.13
C ARG A 192 -15.91 3.60 -8.24
N ARG A 193 -14.86 3.31 -9.01
CA ARG A 193 -14.90 2.29 -10.07
C ARG A 193 -15.27 0.89 -9.54
N VAL A 194 -14.80 0.51 -8.35
CA VAL A 194 -15.16 -0.77 -7.73
C VAL A 194 -16.66 -0.81 -7.39
N LEU A 195 -17.21 0.26 -6.83
CA LEU A 195 -18.64 0.32 -6.50
C LEU A 195 -19.50 0.40 -7.77
N GLU A 196 -19.09 1.14 -8.80
CA GLU A 196 -19.76 1.19 -10.10
C GLU A 196 -19.83 -0.19 -10.77
N SER A 197 -18.70 -0.93 -10.78
CA SER A 197 -18.67 -2.31 -11.32
C SER A 197 -19.61 -3.25 -10.57
N LYS A 198 -19.65 -3.18 -9.24
CA LYS A 198 -20.56 -3.98 -8.43
C LYS A 198 -22.02 -3.59 -8.62
N ALA A 199 -22.32 -2.29 -8.71
CA ALA A 199 -23.66 -1.79 -8.97
C ALA A 199 -24.19 -2.33 -10.30
N GLN A 200 -23.34 -2.28 -11.35
CA GLN A 200 -23.68 -2.83 -12.66
C GLN A 200 -23.98 -4.33 -12.62
N GLN A 201 -23.14 -5.13 -11.92
CA GLN A 201 -23.33 -6.57 -11.80
C GLN A 201 -24.60 -6.95 -11.04
N ARG A 202 -25.01 -6.11 -10.06
CA ARG A 202 -26.21 -6.34 -9.26
C ARG A 202 -27.48 -5.72 -9.86
N GLY A 203 -27.35 -4.94 -10.94
CA GLY A 203 -28.47 -4.23 -11.56
C GLY A 203 -29.10 -3.15 -10.67
N ILE A 204 -28.28 -2.51 -9.80
CA ILE A 204 -28.70 -1.42 -8.89
C ILE A 204 -27.94 -0.14 -9.19
N SER A 205 -28.42 0.99 -8.65
CA SER A 205 -27.72 2.27 -8.80
C SER A 205 -26.42 2.33 -7.97
N PHE A 206 -25.54 3.27 -8.35
CA PHE A 206 -24.32 3.56 -7.55
C PHE A 206 -24.68 3.95 -6.11
N ALA A 207 -25.70 4.78 -5.90
CA ALA A 207 -26.10 5.23 -4.56
C ALA A 207 -26.59 4.08 -3.68
N GLU A 208 -27.33 3.13 -4.24
CA GLU A 208 -27.77 1.92 -3.52
C GLU A 208 -26.57 1.02 -3.18
N MET A 209 -25.60 0.88 -4.10
CA MET A 209 -24.41 0.10 -3.86
C MET A 209 -23.53 0.76 -2.78
N GLU A 210 -23.38 2.07 -2.80
CA GLU A 210 -22.65 2.84 -1.80
C GLU A 210 -23.32 2.72 -0.42
N THR A 211 -24.63 2.90 -0.33
CA THR A 211 -25.42 2.66 0.90
C THR A 211 -25.21 1.26 1.43
N THR A 212 -25.24 0.25 0.56
CA THR A 212 -24.97 -1.13 0.92
C THR A 212 -23.57 -1.32 1.46
N ALA A 213 -22.55 -0.74 0.81
CA ALA A 213 -21.17 -0.84 1.27
C ALA A 213 -20.98 -0.21 2.65
N PHE A 214 -21.59 0.95 2.91
CA PHE A 214 -21.56 1.58 4.22
C PHE A 214 -22.40 0.84 5.28
N SER A 215 -23.40 0.03 4.91
CA SER A 215 -24.13 -0.76 5.89
C SER A 215 -23.22 -1.74 6.66
N TYR A 216 -22.11 -2.15 6.06
CA TYR A 216 -21.13 -3.08 6.61
C TYR A 216 -20.00 -2.43 7.42
N THR A 217 -20.03 -1.12 7.63
CA THR A 217 -19.07 -0.40 8.46
C THR A 217 -19.76 0.17 9.72
N SER A 218 -19.04 0.35 10.81
CA SER A 218 -19.59 1.05 11.98
C SER A 218 -19.60 2.56 11.76
N ILE A 219 -18.52 3.11 11.22
CA ILE A 219 -18.42 4.51 10.81
C ILE A 219 -18.86 4.62 9.36
N LYS A 220 -19.93 5.40 9.12
CA LYS A 220 -20.57 5.56 7.80
C LYS A 220 -19.91 6.67 6.97
N ASP A 221 -18.60 6.60 6.83
CA ASP A 221 -17.81 7.60 6.10
C ASP A 221 -16.65 6.93 5.35
N TYR A 222 -16.18 7.57 4.30
CA TYR A 222 -14.98 7.13 3.61
C TYR A 222 -13.73 7.40 4.45
N VAL A 223 -12.82 6.44 4.45
CA VAL A 223 -11.45 6.68 4.91
C VAL A 223 -10.75 7.59 3.89
N THR A 224 -10.12 8.64 4.34
CA THR A 224 -9.31 9.47 3.44
C THR A 224 -7.90 8.89 3.24
N PRO A 225 -7.27 9.10 2.08
CA PRO A 225 -5.86 8.75 1.88
C PRO A 225 -4.93 9.36 2.95
N GLN A 226 -5.26 10.56 3.45
CA GLN A 226 -4.49 11.25 4.48
C GLN A 226 -4.54 10.51 5.83
N GLN A 227 -5.70 10.01 6.26
CA GLN A 227 -5.81 9.22 7.51
C GLN A 227 -4.94 7.96 7.48
N ILE A 228 -4.80 7.32 6.30
CA ILE A 228 -3.90 6.19 6.11
C ILE A 228 -2.44 6.66 6.19
N ALA A 229 -2.11 7.75 5.53
CA ALA A 229 -0.77 8.33 5.52
C ALA A 229 -0.31 8.73 6.93
N ASP A 230 -1.16 9.40 7.71
CA ASP A 230 -0.86 9.83 9.08
C ASP A 230 -0.54 8.62 9.99
N GLN A 231 -1.32 7.54 9.87
CA GLN A 231 -1.06 6.31 10.62
C GLN A 231 0.29 5.69 10.24
N ILE A 232 0.64 5.69 8.93
CA ILE A 232 1.90 5.14 8.44
C ILE A 232 3.08 5.97 8.93
N VAL A 233 3.01 7.29 8.82
CA VAL A 233 4.08 8.20 9.26
C VAL A 233 4.33 8.05 10.76
N PHE A 234 3.26 7.98 11.57
CA PHE A 234 3.37 7.70 13.00
C PHE A 234 4.09 6.37 13.28
N MET A 235 3.68 5.29 12.62
CA MET A 235 4.28 3.96 12.82
C MET A 235 5.74 3.90 12.40
N CYS A 236 6.14 4.65 11.37
CA CYS A 236 7.52 4.72 10.90
C CYS A 236 8.41 5.64 11.75
N SER A 237 7.81 6.47 12.60
CA SER A 237 8.54 7.37 13.48
C SER A 237 9.16 6.62 14.68
N PRO A 238 10.10 7.24 15.42
CA PRO A 238 10.56 6.74 16.71
C PRO A 238 9.44 6.52 17.75
N LYS A 239 8.30 7.22 17.61
CA LYS A 239 7.12 7.05 18.48
C LYS A 239 6.46 5.67 18.27
N GLY A 240 6.58 5.09 17.07
CA GLY A 240 6.12 3.74 16.73
C GLY A 240 7.14 2.62 17.00
N ARG A 241 8.23 2.87 17.74
CA ARG A 241 9.39 1.99 17.88
C ARG A 241 9.08 0.55 18.31
N THR A 242 8.04 0.34 19.08
CA THR A 242 7.64 -1.00 19.58
C THR A 242 6.49 -1.62 18.80
N ILE A 243 6.03 -0.97 17.71
CA ILE A 243 4.96 -1.47 16.85
C ILE A 243 5.59 -2.29 15.73
N SER A 244 5.51 -3.63 15.82
CA SER A 244 5.95 -4.56 14.79
C SER A 244 5.05 -5.79 14.75
N GLY A 245 4.91 -6.44 13.60
CA GLY A 245 4.05 -7.61 13.38
C GLY A 245 2.55 -7.30 13.42
N GLN A 246 2.16 -6.03 13.39
CA GLN A 246 0.77 -5.64 13.49
C GLN A 246 0.10 -5.56 12.12
N ALA A 247 -1.21 -5.83 12.11
CA ALA A 247 -2.10 -5.63 10.97
C ALA A 247 -3.18 -4.63 11.42
N ILE A 248 -2.95 -3.34 11.17
CA ILE A 248 -3.74 -2.24 11.72
C ILE A 248 -4.81 -1.83 10.70
N SER A 249 -6.06 -1.92 11.10
CA SER A 249 -7.19 -1.49 10.27
C SER A 249 -7.38 0.02 10.33
N VAL A 250 -7.53 0.64 9.15
CA VAL A 250 -7.99 2.01 8.96
C VAL A 250 -9.20 1.90 8.03
N CYS A 251 -10.34 1.49 8.58
CA CYS A 251 -11.44 0.97 7.76
C CYS A 251 -12.85 1.36 8.25
N GLY A 252 -12.98 2.25 9.24
CA GLY A 252 -14.28 2.58 9.81
C GLY A 252 -14.97 1.37 10.46
N ASP A 253 -14.18 0.39 10.95
CA ASP A 253 -14.68 -0.88 11.48
C ASP A 253 -15.55 -1.63 10.45
N THR A 254 -14.94 -1.98 9.32
CA THR A 254 -15.58 -2.82 8.29
C THR A 254 -15.77 -4.24 8.85
N GLN A 255 -17.02 -4.71 8.92
CA GLN A 255 -17.40 -5.99 9.48
C GLN A 255 -17.65 -7.07 8.42
N MET A 256 -17.98 -6.67 7.20
CA MET A 256 -18.21 -7.56 6.07
C MET A 256 -17.85 -6.86 4.75
N LEU A 257 -17.56 -7.65 3.73
CA LEU A 257 -17.36 -7.18 2.35
C LEU A 257 -18.38 -7.91 1.46
N GLY A 258 -19.32 -7.14 0.94
CA GLY A 258 -20.40 -7.63 0.08
C GLY A 258 -20.25 -7.30 -1.41
#